data_3abb532d9c3f30770a1b80b0db8b1879
#
_entry.id   3abb532d9c3f30770a1b80b0db8b1879
#
_cell.length_a   1.000
_cell.length_b   1.000
_cell.length_c   1.000
_cell.angle_alpha   90.00
_cell.angle_beta   90.00
_cell.angle_gamma   90.00
#
_symmetry.space_group_name_H-M   'P 1'
#
loop_
_entity.id
_entity.type
_entity.pdbx_description
1 polymer ?
#
loop_
_entity_poly.entity_id
_entity_poly.type
_entity_poly.pdbx_seq_one_letter_code
_entity_poly.pdbx_strand_id
1 'polypeptide(L)'
;MEGLPLAKANVEAVVRIQTWLEASIRAHQTVGVETVLSTDKYRRLVTEAKQRQFAVRLFFVMLNSPDLNVQRVRLRVEKGGHDVPEESIRKRWNRSLAQLPWFLDQSDQAAIYDNSGAVPRLVGRKQNGATVVDPDAPLAFREALGLLAGPDRK
;
A
#
# COMPACT_ATOMS: atom_id res chain seq x y z
N MET A 1 -11.58 -33.92 -13.72
CA MET A 1 -12.04 -32.55 -13.30
C MET A 1 -11.03 -31.57 -13.89
N GLU A 2 -11.36 -30.92 -15.01
CA GLU A 2 -10.49 -29.90 -15.60
C GLU A 2 -10.49 -28.66 -14.66
N GLY A 3 -9.31 -28.28 -14.20
CA GLY A 3 -9.13 -27.10 -13.38
C GLY A 3 -9.48 -25.84 -14.17
N LEU A 4 -10.16 -24.90 -13.55
CA LEU A 4 -10.43 -23.57 -14.12
C LEU A 4 -9.14 -22.94 -14.66
N PRO A 5 -9.15 -22.33 -15.86
CA PRO A 5 -7.99 -21.59 -16.36
C PRO A 5 -7.47 -20.61 -15.30
N LEU A 6 -6.16 -20.55 -15.10
CA LEU A 6 -5.49 -19.79 -14.01
C LEU A 6 -6.00 -18.34 -13.88
N ALA A 7 -6.31 -17.69 -15.00
CA ALA A 7 -6.88 -16.34 -15.03
C ALA A 7 -8.28 -16.28 -14.41
N LYS A 8 -9.16 -17.26 -14.68
CA LYS A 8 -10.50 -17.33 -14.07
C LYS A 8 -10.42 -17.64 -12.58
N ALA A 9 -9.54 -18.57 -12.17
CA ALA A 9 -9.32 -18.90 -10.77
C ALA A 9 -8.84 -17.68 -9.96
N ASN A 10 -7.96 -16.85 -10.53
CA ASN A 10 -7.47 -15.62 -9.88
C ASN A 10 -8.58 -14.57 -9.72
N VAL A 11 -9.43 -14.39 -10.73
CA VAL A 11 -10.57 -13.44 -10.65
C VAL A 11 -11.57 -13.91 -9.59
N GLU A 12 -11.91 -15.20 -9.58
CA GLU A 12 -12.82 -15.76 -8.59
C GLU A 12 -12.28 -15.65 -7.16
N ALA A 13 -10.99 -15.89 -6.96
CA ALA A 13 -10.34 -15.73 -5.67
C ALA A 13 -10.40 -14.27 -5.18
N VAL A 14 -10.17 -13.29 -6.07
CA VAL A 14 -10.29 -11.87 -5.72
C VAL A 14 -11.70 -11.51 -5.30
N VAL A 15 -12.72 -11.97 -6.03
CA VAL A 15 -14.14 -11.72 -5.69
C VAL A 15 -14.49 -12.34 -4.34
N ARG A 16 -14.09 -13.60 -4.09
CA ARG A 16 -14.34 -14.28 -2.82
C ARG A 16 -13.71 -13.56 -1.62
N ILE A 17 -12.44 -13.13 -1.77
CA ILE A 17 -11.74 -12.38 -0.73
C ILE A 17 -12.47 -11.05 -0.45
N GLN A 18 -12.88 -10.33 -1.49
CA GLN A 18 -13.59 -9.07 -1.32
C GLN A 18 -14.94 -9.26 -0.62
N THR A 19 -15.72 -10.25 -1.03
CA THR A 19 -17.00 -10.59 -0.39
C THR A 19 -16.82 -10.97 1.08
N TRP A 20 -15.78 -11.75 1.38
CA TRP A 20 -15.46 -12.14 2.75
C TRP A 20 -15.06 -10.92 3.61
N LEU A 21 -14.22 -10.01 3.09
CA LEU A 21 -13.83 -8.79 3.79
C LEU A 21 -15.04 -7.91 4.12
N GLU A 22 -15.94 -7.71 3.15
CA GLU A 22 -17.16 -6.93 3.34
C GLU A 22 -18.10 -7.59 4.40
N ALA A 23 -18.27 -8.90 4.32
CA ALA A 23 -19.06 -9.64 5.31
C ALA A 23 -18.47 -9.56 6.72
N SER A 24 -17.15 -9.66 6.84
CA SER A 24 -16.44 -9.56 8.12
C SER A 24 -16.59 -8.17 8.75
N ILE A 25 -16.49 -7.09 7.94
CA ILE A 25 -16.73 -5.73 8.43
C ILE A 25 -18.19 -5.56 8.88
N ARG A 26 -19.16 -6.10 8.15
CA ARG A 26 -20.59 -6.06 8.57
C ARG A 26 -20.82 -6.82 9.86
N ALA A 27 -20.07 -7.89 10.09
CA ALA A 27 -20.11 -8.68 11.32
C ALA A 27 -19.24 -8.13 12.46
N HIS A 28 -18.69 -6.90 12.31
CA HIS A 28 -17.78 -6.27 13.29
C HIS A 28 -16.53 -7.11 13.63
N GLN A 29 -16.04 -7.90 12.67
CA GLN A 29 -14.81 -8.67 12.82
C GLN A 29 -13.60 -7.82 12.40
N THR A 30 -12.53 -7.85 13.19
CA THR A 30 -11.24 -7.26 12.81
C THR A 30 -10.65 -8.01 11.63
N VAL A 31 -10.28 -7.28 10.58
CA VAL A 31 -9.64 -7.84 9.38
C VAL A 31 -8.33 -7.12 9.07
N GLY A 32 -7.38 -7.86 8.49
CA GLY A 32 -6.15 -7.32 7.95
C GLY A 32 -6.03 -7.65 6.45
N VAL A 33 -5.53 -6.71 5.66
CA VAL A 33 -5.33 -6.86 4.22
C VAL A 33 -3.92 -6.48 3.86
N GLU A 34 -3.17 -7.40 3.26
CA GLU A 34 -1.90 -7.09 2.61
C GLU A 34 -2.15 -6.76 1.14
N THR A 35 -1.60 -5.64 0.67
CA THR A 35 -1.79 -5.16 -0.69
C THR A 35 -0.60 -4.30 -1.14
N VAL A 36 -0.36 -4.27 -2.45
CA VAL A 36 0.60 -3.33 -3.07
C VAL A 36 0.09 -1.89 -3.04
N LEU A 37 -1.18 -1.66 -2.74
CA LEU A 37 -1.85 -0.36 -2.70
C LEU A 37 -1.76 0.42 -4.03
N SER A 38 -1.64 -0.25 -5.17
CA SER A 38 -1.48 0.40 -6.48
C SER A 38 -2.79 0.71 -7.20
N THR A 39 -3.93 0.51 -6.53
CA THR A 39 -5.28 0.78 -7.02
C THR A 39 -6.17 1.31 -5.89
N ASP A 40 -7.29 1.86 -6.24
CA ASP A 40 -8.31 2.38 -5.31
C ASP A 40 -9.31 1.33 -4.80
N LYS A 41 -9.17 0.06 -5.19
CA LYS A 41 -10.15 -1.02 -4.91
C LYS A 41 -10.55 -1.15 -3.44
N TYR A 42 -9.66 -0.80 -2.51
CA TYR A 42 -9.93 -0.88 -1.07
C TYR A 42 -10.51 0.40 -0.47
N ARG A 43 -10.63 1.50 -1.24
CA ARG A 43 -11.21 2.74 -0.72
C ARG A 43 -12.63 2.54 -0.21
N ARG A 44 -13.47 1.82 -0.98
CA ARG A 44 -14.84 1.50 -0.57
C ARG A 44 -14.88 0.72 0.75
N LEU A 45 -14.00 -0.27 0.90
CA LEU A 45 -13.92 -1.09 2.11
C LEU A 45 -13.52 -0.24 3.34
N VAL A 46 -12.54 0.64 3.20
CA VAL A 46 -12.11 1.57 4.26
C VAL A 46 -13.23 2.53 4.61
N THR A 47 -13.94 3.09 3.62
CA THR A 47 -15.08 3.97 3.87
C THR A 47 -16.20 3.26 4.63
N GLU A 48 -16.56 2.02 4.23
CA GLU A 48 -17.56 1.22 4.94
C GLU A 48 -17.11 0.90 6.37
N ALA A 49 -15.85 0.55 6.59
CA ALA A 49 -15.30 0.31 7.91
C ALA A 49 -15.42 1.55 8.80
N LYS A 50 -15.07 2.72 8.31
CA LYS A 50 -15.21 3.98 9.07
C LYS A 50 -16.66 4.32 9.39
N GLN A 51 -17.58 4.15 8.46
CA GLN A 51 -19.04 4.33 8.71
C GLN A 51 -19.55 3.41 9.82
N ARG A 52 -18.91 2.25 10.01
CA ARG A 52 -19.20 1.29 11.07
C ARG A 52 -18.33 1.46 12.32
N GLN A 53 -17.66 2.60 12.44
CA GLN A 53 -16.84 2.97 13.61
C GLN A 53 -15.62 2.06 13.85
N PHE A 54 -15.11 1.40 12.83
CA PHE A 54 -13.82 0.72 12.92
C PHE A 54 -12.67 1.69 13.05
N ALA A 55 -11.70 1.35 13.89
CA ALA A 55 -10.39 1.97 13.86
C ALA A 55 -9.57 1.41 12.68
N VAL A 56 -9.20 2.28 11.76
CA VAL A 56 -8.38 1.94 10.59
C VAL A 56 -6.91 2.17 10.89
N ARG A 57 -6.09 1.12 10.74
CA ARG A 57 -4.63 1.20 10.89
C ARG A 57 -3.95 0.95 9.57
N LEU A 58 -3.00 1.80 9.20
CA LEU A 58 -2.19 1.67 8.00
C LEU A 58 -0.74 1.36 8.37
N PHE A 59 -0.21 0.26 7.82
CA PHE A 59 1.23 -0.02 7.79
C PHE A 59 1.69 0.07 6.35
N PHE A 60 2.47 1.08 6.02
CA PHE A 60 2.98 1.29 4.66
C PHE A 60 4.48 1.06 4.64
N VAL A 61 4.92 0.10 3.84
CA VAL A 61 6.34 -0.24 3.70
C VAL A 61 6.76 0.09 2.27
N MET A 62 7.70 0.99 2.14
CA MET A 62 8.18 1.47 0.84
C MET A 62 9.68 1.21 0.65
N LEU A 63 10.12 1.29 -0.58
CA LEU A 63 11.52 1.47 -0.95
C LEU A 63 11.68 2.88 -1.53
N ASN A 64 12.84 3.47 -1.36
CA ASN A 64 13.12 4.86 -1.77
C ASN A 64 13.15 5.07 -3.30
N SER A 65 13.24 3.98 -4.08
CA SER A 65 13.23 4.05 -5.53
C SER A 65 12.56 2.84 -6.19
N PRO A 66 12.01 2.99 -7.41
CA PRO A 66 11.49 1.88 -8.18
C PRO A 66 12.60 0.93 -8.66
N ASP A 67 13.84 1.42 -8.84
CA ASP A 67 14.99 0.59 -9.23
C ASP A 67 15.31 -0.46 -8.18
N LEU A 68 15.26 -0.08 -6.91
CA LEU A 68 15.47 -1.02 -5.81
C LEU A 68 14.36 -2.09 -5.76
N ASN A 69 13.12 -1.73 -6.08
CA ASN A 69 12.04 -2.72 -6.23
C ASN A 69 12.33 -3.72 -7.35
N VAL A 70 12.81 -3.23 -8.51
CA VAL A 70 13.20 -4.09 -9.64
C VAL A 70 14.31 -5.05 -9.22
N GLN A 71 15.36 -4.55 -8.59
CA GLN A 71 16.47 -5.38 -8.10
C GLN A 71 16.00 -6.46 -7.13
N ARG A 72 15.12 -6.12 -6.16
CA ARG A 72 14.59 -7.10 -5.21
C ARG A 72 13.70 -8.16 -5.88
N VAL A 73 12.92 -7.79 -6.89
CA VAL A 73 12.15 -8.77 -7.67
C VAL A 73 13.08 -9.71 -8.43
N ARG A 74 14.13 -9.21 -9.08
CA ARG A 74 15.13 -10.04 -9.77
C ARG A 74 15.79 -11.05 -8.82
N LEU A 75 16.28 -10.60 -7.65
CA LEU A 75 16.84 -11.49 -6.63
C LEU A 75 15.85 -12.53 -6.11
N ARG A 76 14.58 -12.18 -6.02
CA ARG A 76 13.52 -13.12 -5.64
C ARG A 76 13.27 -14.17 -6.72
N VAL A 77 13.29 -13.77 -8.00
CA VAL A 77 13.14 -14.68 -9.15
C VAL A 77 14.30 -15.67 -9.22
N GLU A 78 15.54 -15.22 -9.01
CA GLU A 78 16.73 -16.09 -8.91
C GLU A 78 16.59 -17.17 -7.81
N LYS A 79 15.81 -16.89 -6.77
CA LYS A 79 15.48 -17.84 -5.69
C LYS A 79 14.20 -18.64 -5.92
N GLY A 80 13.69 -18.68 -7.18
CA GLY A 80 12.49 -19.44 -7.56
C GLY A 80 11.16 -18.69 -7.33
N GLY A 81 11.19 -17.39 -7.05
CA GLY A 81 9.99 -16.59 -6.93
C GLY A 81 9.37 -16.21 -8.27
N HIS A 82 8.14 -15.70 -8.22
CA HIS A 82 7.39 -15.29 -9.40
C HIS A 82 7.97 -13.99 -10.02
N ASP A 83 8.12 -14.01 -11.35
CA ASP A 83 8.56 -12.85 -12.11
C ASP A 83 7.42 -11.83 -12.33
N VAL A 84 7.79 -10.56 -12.38
CA VAL A 84 6.91 -9.44 -12.68
C VAL A 84 7.63 -8.51 -13.67
N PRO A 85 7.01 -8.13 -14.79
CA PRO A 85 7.61 -7.21 -15.74
C PRO A 85 8.04 -5.90 -15.07
N GLU A 86 9.25 -5.43 -15.38
CA GLU A 86 9.88 -4.25 -14.77
C GLU A 86 8.99 -3.01 -14.87
N GLU A 87 8.38 -2.77 -16.03
CA GLU A 87 7.44 -1.67 -16.23
C GLU A 87 6.25 -1.73 -15.25
N SER A 88 5.74 -2.94 -14.98
CA SER A 88 4.66 -3.15 -14.01
C SER A 88 5.10 -2.85 -12.59
N ILE A 89 6.35 -3.18 -12.23
CA ILE A 89 6.92 -2.87 -10.90
C ILE A 89 6.98 -1.35 -10.73
N ARG A 90 7.54 -0.63 -11.70
CA ARG A 90 7.66 0.83 -11.69
C ARG A 90 6.30 1.52 -11.64
N LYS A 91 5.35 1.09 -12.46
CA LYS A 91 3.97 1.61 -12.44
C LYS A 91 3.29 1.41 -11.10
N ARG A 92 3.45 0.22 -10.49
CA ARG A 92 2.87 -0.07 -9.17
C ARG A 92 3.48 0.78 -8.08
N TRP A 93 4.79 1.01 -8.09
CA TRP A 93 5.47 1.86 -7.13
C TRP A 93 4.93 3.30 -7.17
N ASN A 94 4.86 3.92 -8.35
CA ASN A 94 4.31 5.26 -8.52
C ASN A 94 2.84 5.34 -8.07
N ARG A 95 2.02 4.37 -8.46
CA ARG A 95 0.59 4.32 -8.08
C ARG A 95 0.39 4.12 -6.58
N SER A 96 1.22 3.32 -5.94
CA SER A 96 1.18 3.09 -4.51
C SER A 96 1.42 4.40 -3.73
N LEU A 97 2.42 5.17 -4.13
CA LEU A 97 2.68 6.49 -3.56
C LEU A 97 1.53 7.47 -3.83
N ALA A 98 0.94 7.45 -5.03
CA ALA A 98 -0.21 8.30 -5.36
C ALA A 98 -1.48 7.95 -4.57
N GLN A 99 -1.65 6.70 -4.13
CA GLN A 99 -2.77 6.29 -3.27
C GLN A 99 -2.54 6.64 -1.80
N LEU A 100 -1.28 6.69 -1.35
CA LEU A 100 -0.91 6.82 0.05
C LEU A 100 -1.57 8.01 0.77
N PRO A 101 -1.64 9.23 0.21
CA PRO A 101 -2.26 10.37 0.91
C PRO A 101 -3.70 10.10 1.32
N TRP A 102 -4.51 9.52 0.43
CA TRP A 102 -5.89 9.19 0.73
C TRP A 102 -6.01 8.15 1.85
N PHE A 103 -5.23 7.06 1.77
CA PHE A 103 -5.28 6.02 2.79
C PHE A 103 -4.75 6.52 4.14
N LEU A 104 -3.72 7.37 4.12
CA LEU A 104 -3.19 8.01 5.32
C LEU A 104 -4.23 8.94 5.96
N ASP A 105 -4.94 9.74 5.15
CA ASP A 105 -6.02 10.62 5.62
C ASP A 105 -7.13 9.81 6.31
N GLN A 106 -7.58 8.71 5.70
CA GLN A 106 -8.64 7.86 6.23
C GLN A 106 -8.23 7.01 7.44
N SER A 107 -6.93 6.84 7.68
CA SER A 107 -6.44 6.04 8.81
C SER A 107 -6.52 6.80 10.13
N ASP A 108 -6.88 6.11 11.22
CA ASP A 108 -6.83 6.65 12.57
C ASP A 108 -5.41 6.60 13.14
N GLN A 109 -4.66 5.57 12.72
CA GLN A 109 -3.24 5.40 13.02
C GLN A 109 -2.50 4.94 11.78
N ALA A 110 -1.26 5.40 11.61
CA ALA A 110 -0.39 4.91 10.55
C ALA A 110 1.07 4.83 10.99
N ALA A 111 1.79 3.86 10.41
CA ALA A 111 3.23 3.76 10.48
C ALA A 111 3.78 3.53 9.07
N ILE A 112 4.69 4.39 8.65
CA ILE A 112 5.31 4.37 7.33
C ILE A 112 6.78 4.02 7.49
N TYR A 113 7.21 2.95 6.81
CA TYR A 113 8.57 2.46 6.88
C TYR A 113 9.28 2.58 5.54
N ASP A 114 10.49 3.12 5.56
CA ASP A 114 11.47 2.94 4.50
C ASP A 114 12.27 1.65 4.76
N ASN A 115 12.09 0.69 3.87
CA ASN A 115 12.77 -0.60 3.92
C ASN A 115 13.89 -0.69 2.86
N SER A 116 14.52 0.42 2.50
CA SER A 116 15.59 0.46 1.48
C SER A 116 16.92 -0.08 2.00
N GLY A 117 17.17 0.06 3.28
CA GLY A 117 18.40 -0.40 3.93
C GLY A 117 18.34 -1.84 4.46
N ALA A 118 19.30 -2.19 5.29
CA ALA A 118 19.38 -3.49 5.95
C ALA A 118 18.28 -3.67 7.02
N VAL A 119 17.85 -2.57 7.64
CA VAL A 119 16.80 -2.54 8.66
C VAL A 119 15.73 -1.53 8.25
N PRO A 120 14.44 -1.88 8.33
CA PRO A 120 13.37 -0.94 8.08
C PRO A 120 13.43 0.25 9.05
N ARG A 121 13.33 1.48 8.53
CA ARG A 121 13.34 2.71 9.31
C ARG A 121 11.93 3.33 9.31
N LEU A 122 11.40 3.67 10.48
CA LEU A 122 10.14 4.42 10.59
C LEU A 122 10.38 5.86 10.11
N VAL A 123 9.69 6.27 9.04
CA VAL A 123 9.86 7.58 8.40
C VAL A 123 8.61 8.45 8.45
N GLY A 124 7.51 7.91 8.95
CA GLY A 124 6.27 8.66 9.16
C GLY A 124 5.35 7.94 10.13
N ARG A 125 4.58 8.72 10.88
CA ARG A 125 3.57 8.22 11.83
C ARG A 125 2.35 9.12 11.81
N LYS A 126 1.17 8.51 11.88
CA LYS A 126 -0.08 9.22 12.19
C LYS A 126 -0.64 8.71 13.52
N GLN A 127 -0.95 9.62 14.42
CA GLN A 127 -1.57 9.33 15.72
C GLN A 127 -2.34 10.56 16.20
N ASN A 128 -3.51 10.36 16.80
CA ASN A 128 -4.35 11.43 17.34
C ASN A 128 -4.65 12.55 16.30
N GLY A 129 -4.89 12.16 15.04
CA GLY A 129 -5.17 13.09 13.94
C GLY A 129 -3.96 13.82 13.36
N ALA A 130 -2.80 13.78 14.01
CA ALA A 130 -1.58 14.42 13.54
C ALA A 130 -0.68 13.43 12.78
N THR A 131 -0.13 13.90 11.64
CA THR A 131 0.90 13.17 10.89
C THR A 131 2.24 13.82 11.10
N VAL A 132 3.21 13.05 11.56
CA VAL A 132 4.61 13.47 11.72
C VAL A 132 5.45 12.70 10.71
N VAL A 133 6.28 13.42 9.96
CA VAL A 133 7.18 12.86 8.95
C VAL A 133 8.62 13.20 9.33
N ASP A 134 9.49 12.21 9.27
CA ASP A 134 10.92 12.38 9.46
C ASP A 134 11.48 13.34 8.38
N PRO A 135 12.24 14.38 8.75
CA PRO A 135 12.88 15.29 7.78
C PRO A 135 13.76 14.57 6.74
N ASP A 136 14.37 13.44 7.12
CA ASP A 136 15.20 12.60 6.26
C ASP A 136 14.43 11.46 5.57
N ALA A 137 13.09 11.54 5.57
CA ALA A 137 12.26 10.57 4.84
C ALA A 137 12.54 10.63 3.32
N PRO A 138 12.40 9.52 2.59
CA PRO A 138 12.60 9.48 1.14
C PRO A 138 11.87 10.61 0.42
N LEU A 139 12.56 11.21 -0.56
CA LEU A 139 12.05 12.35 -1.33
C LEU A 139 10.67 12.06 -1.92
N ALA A 140 10.53 10.90 -2.60
CA ALA A 140 9.26 10.49 -3.21
C ALA A 140 8.09 10.39 -2.22
N PHE A 141 8.36 10.02 -0.97
CA PHE A 141 7.35 10.01 0.09
C PHE A 141 6.94 11.41 0.50
N ARG A 142 7.91 12.32 0.70
CA ARG A 142 7.63 13.72 1.01
C ARG A 142 6.89 14.44 -0.11
N GLU A 143 7.25 14.16 -1.38
CA GLU A 143 6.55 14.65 -2.57
C GLU A 143 5.10 14.13 -2.62
N ALA A 144 4.88 12.84 -2.38
CA ALA A 144 3.55 12.24 -2.37
C ALA A 144 2.62 12.89 -1.34
N LEU A 145 3.16 13.38 -0.22
CA LEU A 145 2.41 14.09 0.82
C LEU A 145 2.34 15.61 0.60
N GLY A 146 2.94 16.14 -0.47
CA GLY A 146 2.97 17.60 -0.71
C GLY A 146 3.82 18.39 0.29
N LEU A 147 4.77 17.73 0.96
CA LEU A 147 5.62 18.35 2.00
C LEU A 147 6.85 19.08 1.45
N LEU A 148 7.10 18.99 0.15
CA LEU A 148 8.09 19.81 -0.51
C LEU A 148 7.40 21.06 -1.01
N ALA A 149 7.85 22.22 -0.55
CA ALA A 149 7.54 23.48 -1.21
C ALA A 149 8.01 23.36 -2.66
N GLY A 150 7.09 23.34 -3.61
CA GLY A 150 7.44 23.47 -5.01
C GLY A 150 8.30 24.72 -5.19
N PRO A 151 9.24 24.76 -6.17
CA PRO A 151 9.89 26.01 -6.52
C PRO A 151 8.78 27.03 -6.80
N ASP A 152 8.86 28.18 -6.17
CA ASP A 152 7.94 29.30 -6.36
C ASP A 152 7.55 29.41 -7.83
N ARG A 153 6.28 29.17 -8.14
CA ARG A 153 5.73 29.55 -9.45
C ARG A 153 5.57 31.07 -9.40
N LYS A 154 6.64 31.75 -9.86
CA LYS A 154 6.53 33.13 -10.28
C LYS A 154 5.87 33.19 -11.63
#